data_2ced5f39afcaabca4946a5af8d4879d1
#
_entry.id   2ced5f39afcaabca4946a5af8d4879d1
#
_cell.length_a   1.000
_cell.length_b   1.000
_cell.length_c   1.000
_cell.angle_alpha   90.00
_cell.angle_beta   90.00
_cell.angle_gamma   90.00
#
_symmetry.space_group_name_H-M   'P 1'
#
loop_
_entity.id
_entity.type
_entity.pdbx_description
1 polymer ?
#
loop_
_entity_poly.entity_id
_entity_poly.type
_entity_poly.pdbx_seq_one_letter_code
_entity_poly.pdbx_strand_id
1 'polypeptide(L)'
;MSTFPLGPRRVRRSGYGAMQLAGPWAVNAPPDRASAIGVLREAVTLGIDHIDTAQYYGPDIVNDLIREALYPYPRELAIVSKVGVQRAAGAVIPDDARQVREGIEDNLRSLRVDQLAAVNLRLPSPGRVEARFDDQLAAMVRAREEGLIAGVGLSNVSLEQLRNAADGTEIACVQNLFHLADRDSTPVLQECVRRGIAFVPFCPLGLPRGPANPVLTSPVVIQTAARLGVTPPQVALQWLLQLAPNVLLIPGTGSAGHLLENLAAEHVALDDQALRELAGVGA
;
A
#
# COMPACT_ATOMS: atom_id res chain seq x y z
N MET A 1 -19.83 2.15 0.67
CA MET A 1 -18.40 1.79 0.74
C MET A 1 -18.12 1.05 2.04
N SER A 2 -17.50 -0.12 1.97
CA SER A 2 -17.13 -0.90 3.15
C SER A 2 -15.85 -0.35 3.80
N THR A 3 -15.70 -0.57 5.10
CA THR A 3 -14.55 -0.10 5.89
C THR A 3 -13.89 -1.27 6.62
N PHE A 4 -12.60 -1.13 6.94
CA PHE A 4 -11.87 -2.10 7.75
C PHE A 4 -10.93 -1.39 8.75
N PRO A 5 -10.61 -2.01 9.89
CA PRO A 5 -9.61 -1.47 10.83
C PRO A 5 -8.21 -1.37 10.20
N LEU A 6 -7.53 -0.25 10.49
CA LEU A 6 -6.12 -0.01 10.18
C LEU A 6 -5.49 0.51 11.48
N GLY A 7 -5.04 -0.42 12.34
CA GLY A 7 -4.71 -0.10 13.72
C GLY A 7 -5.93 0.45 14.47
N PRO A 8 -5.78 1.56 15.22
CA PRO A 8 -6.88 2.14 15.98
C PRO A 8 -7.90 2.91 15.11
N ARG A 9 -7.63 3.11 13.83
CA ARG A 9 -8.50 3.81 12.90
C ARG A 9 -9.33 2.83 12.09
N ARG A 10 -10.46 3.31 11.61
CA ARG A 10 -11.29 2.61 10.64
C ARG A 10 -11.27 3.37 9.33
N VAL A 11 -10.88 2.72 8.24
CA VAL A 11 -10.71 3.36 6.93
C VAL A 11 -11.55 2.66 5.86
N ARG A 12 -11.85 3.35 4.77
CA ARG A 12 -12.46 2.78 3.57
C ARG A 12 -11.53 1.73 2.97
N ARG A 13 -12.06 0.77 2.24
CA ARG A 13 -11.23 -0.28 1.64
C ARG A 13 -10.45 0.17 0.41
N SER A 14 -10.80 1.30 -0.19
CA SER A 14 -10.06 1.94 -1.27
C SER A 14 -9.43 3.23 -0.78
N GLY A 15 -8.09 3.24 -0.75
CA GLY A 15 -7.25 4.38 -0.44
C GLY A 15 -6.41 4.82 -1.63
N TYR A 16 -5.36 5.57 -1.37
CA TYR A 16 -4.49 6.13 -2.40
C TYR A 16 -3.01 5.83 -2.12
N GLY A 17 -2.32 5.22 -3.10
CA GLY A 17 -0.88 5.00 -3.07
C GLY A 17 -0.13 6.14 -3.75
N ALA A 18 0.71 6.84 -2.99
CA ALA A 18 1.39 8.03 -3.48
C ALA A 18 2.69 7.74 -4.26
N MET A 19 3.12 6.48 -4.37
CA MET A 19 4.39 6.10 -5.00
C MET A 19 4.53 6.64 -6.44
N GLN A 20 3.46 6.63 -7.23
CA GLN A 20 3.47 7.09 -8.62
C GLN A 20 3.78 8.59 -8.77
N LEU A 21 3.59 9.38 -7.72
CA LEU A 21 3.91 10.81 -7.72
C LEU A 21 5.42 11.09 -7.75
N ALA A 22 6.26 10.10 -7.43
CA ALA A 22 7.71 10.20 -7.56
C ALA A 22 8.24 9.70 -8.92
N GLY A 23 7.36 9.63 -9.92
CA GLY A 23 7.73 9.15 -11.25
C GLY A 23 8.12 7.66 -11.29
N PRO A 24 8.71 7.19 -12.40
CA PRO A 24 9.15 5.81 -12.52
C PRO A 24 10.10 5.41 -11.39
N TRP A 25 9.84 4.23 -10.79
CA TRP A 25 10.64 3.66 -9.69
C TRP A 25 10.65 4.47 -8.39
N ALA A 26 9.82 5.49 -8.29
CA ALA A 26 9.70 6.34 -7.10
C ALA A 26 11.02 7.04 -6.69
N VAL A 27 11.80 7.51 -7.65
CA VAL A 27 13.13 8.11 -7.42
C VAL A 27 13.27 9.55 -7.92
N ASN A 28 12.25 10.09 -8.59
CA ASN A 28 12.29 11.41 -9.23
C ASN A 28 11.17 12.31 -8.72
N ALA A 29 11.28 13.60 -9.04
CA ALA A 29 10.14 14.52 -8.93
C ALA A 29 9.08 14.18 -9.99
N PRO A 30 7.79 14.48 -9.74
CA PRO A 30 6.77 14.35 -10.77
C PRO A 30 7.09 15.29 -11.94
N PRO A 31 6.78 14.88 -13.17
CA PRO A 31 6.96 15.76 -14.34
C PRO A 31 6.07 17.00 -14.27
N ASP A 32 4.92 16.91 -13.60
CA ASP A 32 4.01 18.00 -13.33
C ASP A 32 3.61 18.01 -11.84
N ARG A 33 4.20 18.95 -11.11
CA ARG A 33 3.94 19.13 -9.68
C ARG A 33 2.51 19.59 -9.40
N ALA A 34 1.95 20.45 -10.23
CA ALA A 34 0.60 20.99 -10.05
C ALA A 34 -0.44 19.87 -10.23
N SER A 35 -0.28 19.02 -11.23
CA SER A 35 -1.12 17.83 -11.41
C SER A 35 -1.01 16.85 -10.25
N ALA A 36 0.20 16.63 -9.70
CA ALA A 36 0.41 15.77 -8.54
C ALA A 36 -0.32 16.30 -7.29
N ILE A 37 -0.29 17.60 -7.05
CA ILE A 37 -1.03 18.27 -5.97
C ILE A 37 -2.54 18.18 -6.23
N GLY A 38 -2.96 18.40 -7.47
CA GLY A 38 -4.37 18.32 -7.88
C GLY A 38 -4.97 16.96 -7.59
N VAL A 39 -4.30 15.87 -7.97
CA VAL A 39 -4.80 14.50 -7.75
C VAL A 39 -4.89 14.14 -6.26
N LEU A 40 -3.97 14.62 -5.42
CA LEU A 40 -4.03 14.43 -3.96
C LEU A 40 -5.25 15.12 -3.34
N ARG A 41 -5.54 16.37 -3.76
CA ARG A 41 -6.72 17.11 -3.30
C ARG A 41 -8.02 16.45 -3.77
N GLU A 42 -8.06 16.03 -5.02
CA GLU A 42 -9.19 15.30 -5.61
C GLU A 42 -9.44 14.00 -4.85
N ALA A 43 -8.40 13.24 -4.51
CA ALA A 43 -8.52 11.99 -3.76
C ALA A 43 -9.26 12.19 -2.43
N VAL A 44 -8.89 13.21 -1.66
CA VAL A 44 -9.55 13.53 -0.39
C VAL A 44 -10.98 14.05 -0.62
N THR A 45 -11.20 14.87 -1.65
CA THR A 45 -12.54 15.37 -2.02
C THR A 45 -13.49 14.23 -2.38
N LEU A 46 -13.00 13.19 -3.06
CA LEU A 46 -13.75 11.99 -3.40
C LEU A 46 -13.93 11.02 -2.21
N GLY A 47 -13.39 11.40 -1.05
CA GLY A 47 -13.60 10.70 0.22
C GLY A 47 -12.59 9.58 0.47
N ILE A 48 -11.43 9.57 -0.17
CA ILE A 48 -10.30 8.76 0.27
C ILE A 48 -9.89 9.26 1.67
N ASP A 49 -9.81 8.32 2.60
CA ASP A 49 -9.52 8.57 4.02
C ASP A 49 -8.21 7.93 4.49
N HIS A 50 -7.48 7.25 3.58
CA HIS A 50 -6.11 6.82 3.87
C HIS A 50 -5.20 6.97 2.66
N ILE A 51 -3.98 7.43 2.91
CA ILE A 51 -2.91 7.63 1.92
C ILE A 51 -1.69 6.83 2.36
N ASP A 52 -1.15 6.02 1.44
CA ASP A 52 0.09 5.28 1.62
C ASP A 52 1.25 6.00 0.94
N THR A 53 2.30 6.29 1.70
CA THR A 53 3.54 6.93 1.25
C THR A 53 4.77 6.15 1.72
N ALA A 54 5.96 6.68 1.48
CA ALA A 54 7.21 6.28 2.11
C ALA A 54 8.20 7.45 2.06
N GLN A 55 9.00 7.59 3.10
CA GLN A 55 10.01 8.64 3.19
C GLN A 55 11.01 8.57 2.02
N TYR A 56 11.34 7.37 1.54
CA TYR A 56 12.25 7.16 0.42
C TYR A 56 11.61 7.29 -0.97
N TYR A 57 10.36 7.77 -1.10
CA TYR A 57 9.75 8.08 -2.40
C TYR A 57 10.24 9.44 -2.91
N GLY A 58 11.25 9.39 -3.83
CA GLY A 58 11.93 10.55 -4.37
C GLY A 58 12.52 11.43 -3.27
N PRO A 59 13.46 10.96 -2.45
CA PRO A 59 13.68 11.32 -1.03
C PRO A 59 12.94 12.59 -0.61
N ASP A 60 11.94 12.44 0.26
CA ASP A 60 11.01 13.46 0.79
C ASP A 60 10.05 14.14 -0.24
N ILE A 61 10.26 13.98 -1.54
CA ILE A 61 9.45 14.66 -2.58
C ILE A 61 7.96 14.34 -2.41
N VAL A 62 7.60 13.07 -2.22
CA VAL A 62 6.20 12.66 -2.11
C VAL A 62 5.58 13.15 -0.80
N ASN A 63 6.32 13.09 0.32
CA ASN A 63 5.85 13.62 1.59
C ASN A 63 5.63 15.15 1.51
N ASP A 64 6.53 15.88 0.84
CA ASP A 64 6.37 17.33 0.59
C ASP A 64 5.14 17.62 -0.29
N LEU A 65 4.86 16.82 -1.32
CA LEU A 65 3.65 16.95 -2.15
C LEU A 65 2.39 16.72 -1.33
N ILE A 66 2.36 15.67 -0.50
CA ILE A 66 1.23 15.38 0.39
C ILE A 66 0.99 16.54 1.35
N ARG A 67 2.05 17.06 1.98
CA ARG A 67 1.97 18.20 2.88
C ARG A 67 1.47 19.46 2.16
N GLU A 68 2.02 19.80 1.00
CA GLU A 68 1.62 20.99 0.25
C GLU A 68 0.18 20.90 -0.26
N ALA A 69 -0.27 19.70 -0.63
CA ALA A 69 -1.61 19.48 -1.11
C ALA A 69 -2.66 19.55 0.00
N LEU A 70 -2.35 18.97 1.19
CA LEU A 70 -3.38 18.58 2.17
C LEU A 70 -3.21 19.20 3.57
N TYR A 71 -2.09 19.86 3.85
CA TYR A 71 -1.92 20.48 5.17
C TYR A 71 -2.68 21.83 5.26
N PRO A 72 -3.47 22.07 6.34
CA PRO A 72 -3.74 21.17 7.47
C PRO A 72 -4.61 19.97 7.07
N TYR A 73 -4.22 18.78 7.54
CA TYR A 73 -4.88 17.53 7.15
C TYR A 73 -6.29 17.41 7.72
N PRO A 74 -7.24 16.82 6.96
CA PRO A 74 -8.52 16.40 7.52
C PRO A 74 -8.27 15.42 8.69
N ARG A 75 -9.06 15.57 9.75
CA ARG A 75 -8.91 14.76 10.98
C ARG A 75 -9.05 13.25 10.72
N GLU A 76 -9.88 12.89 9.75
CA GLU A 76 -10.19 11.51 9.38
C GLU A 76 -9.10 10.88 8.52
N LEU A 77 -8.23 11.69 7.90
CA LEU A 77 -7.20 11.18 6.99
C LEU A 77 -6.12 10.41 7.74
N ALA A 78 -5.99 9.14 7.41
CA ALA A 78 -4.94 8.26 7.89
C ALA A 78 -3.74 8.30 6.94
N ILE A 79 -2.58 8.78 7.40
CA ILE A 79 -1.34 8.72 6.63
C ILE A 79 -0.55 7.50 7.12
N VAL A 80 -0.24 6.61 6.17
CA VAL A 80 0.57 5.41 6.39
C VAL A 80 1.89 5.57 5.65
N SER A 81 3.00 5.29 6.31
CA SER A 81 4.32 5.36 5.69
C SER A 81 5.11 4.06 5.83
N LYS A 82 6.36 4.06 5.39
CA LYS A 82 7.27 2.90 5.42
C LYS A 82 8.67 3.34 5.86
N VAL A 83 9.32 2.45 6.61
CA VAL A 83 10.73 2.52 7.02
C VAL A 83 11.37 1.13 6.92
N GLY A 84 12.63 0.99 7.25
CA GLY A 84 13.31 -0.31 7.33
C GLY A 84 14.23 -0.59 6.14
N VAL A 85 14.18 0.24 5.10
CA VAL A 85 15.11 0.16 3.96
C VAL A 85 15.49 1.54 3.46
N GLN A 86 16.73 1.64 2.95
CA GLN A 86 17.21 2.77 2.17
C GLN A 86 17.40 2.34 0.71
N ARG A 87 17.27 3.30 -0.19
CA ARG A 87 17.61 3.12 -1.61
C ARG A 87 18.87 3.91 -1.91
N ALA A 88 19.96 3.21 -2.19
CA ALA A 88 21.23 3.82 -2.56
C ALA A 88 21.79 3.12 -3.81
N ALA A 89 22.12 3.90 -4.84
CA ALA A 89 22.76 3.43 -6.08
C ALA A 89 22.06 2.19 -6.71
N GLY A 90 20.72 2.15 -6.66
CA GLY A 90 19.92 1.03 -7.21
C GLY A 90 19.80 -0.19 -6.28
N ALA A 91 20.46 -0.19 -5.13
CA ALA A 91 20.34 -1.23 -4.12
C ALA A 91 19.28 -0.87 -3.07
N VAL A 92 18.65 -1.90 -2.50
CA VAL A 92 17.79 -1.81 -1.31
C VAL A 92 18.61 -2.32 -0.13
N ILE A 93 18.95 -1.42 0.78
CA ILE A 93 19.78 -1.69 1.95
C ILE A 93 18.89 -1.71 3.20
N PRO A 94 18.93 -2.77 4.03
CA PRO A 94 18.15 -2.81 5.25
C PRO A 94 18.71 -1.81 6.28
N ASP A 95 17.79 -1.09 6.96
CA ASP A 95 18.11 -0.21 8.07
C ASP A 95 18.51 -0.99 9.32
N ASP A 96 19.26 -0.36 10.23
CA ASP A 96 19.33 -0.79 11.60
C ASP A 96 18.18 -0.19 12.46
N ALA A 97 18.07 -0.58 13.72
CA ALA A 97 17.01 -0.12 14.61
C ALA A 97 17.04 1.41 14.84
N ARG A 98 18.22 2.04 14.85
CA ARG A 98 18.38 3.49 14.97
C ARG A 98 17.87 4.18 13.71
N GLN A 99 18.23 3.69 12.54
CA GLN A 99 17.79 4.20 11.24
C GLN A 99 16.28 4.06 11.03
N VAL A 100 15.67 2.96 11.53
CA VAL A 100 14.21 2.80 11.58
C VAL A 100 13.57 3.94 12.38
N ARG A 101 14.12 4.27 13.55
CA ARG A 101 13.66 5.37 14.38
C ARG A 101 13.81 6.73 13.66
N GLU A 102 14.98 6.99 13.13
CA GLU A 102 15.26 8.22 12.38
C GLU A 102 14.31 8.38 11.19
N GLY A 103 14.04 7.29 10.45
CA GLY A 103 13.08 7.30 9.34
C GLY A 103 11.65 7.62 9.77
N ILE A 104 11.21 7.20 10.95
CA ILE A 104 9.90 7.59 11.52
C ILE A 104 9.90 9.09 11.80
N GLU A 105 10.92 9.62 12.46
CA GLU A 105 11.04 11.04 12.80
C GLU A 105 11.12 11.93 11.55
N ASP A 106 11.81 11.47 10.49
CA ASP A 106 11.87 12.14 9.20
C ASP A 106 10.51 12.23 8.51
N ASN A 107 9.72 11.15 8.56
CA ASN A 107 8.34 11.17 8.07
C ASN A 107 7.47 12.17 8.84
N LEU A 108 7.55 12.19 10.17
CA LEU A 108 6.78 13.13 11.00
C LEU A 108 7.14 14.58 10.67
N ARG A 109 8.44 14.86 10.50
CA ARG A 109 8.95 16.19 10.18
C ARG A 109 8.54 16.65 8.78
N SER A 110 8.73 15.79 7.75
CA SER A 110 8.42 16.14 6.35
C SER A 110 6.93 16.30 6.12
N LEU A 111 6.10 15.50 6.77
CA LEU A 111 4.64 15.57 6.72
C LEU A 111 4.05 16.61 7.68
N ARG A 112 4.81 17.13 8.65
CA ARG A 112 4.32 18.03 9.72
C ARG A 112 3.15 17.42 10.52
N VAL A 113 3.32 16.19 10.97
CA VAL A 113 2.37 15.51 11.84
C VAL A 113 3.04 15.04 13.12
N ASP A 114 2.32 15.00 14.23
CA ASP A 114 2.83 14.51 15.51
C ASP A 114 2.76 12.98 15.60
N GLN A 115 1.87 12.36 14.82
CA GLN A 115 1.67 10.92 14.80
C GLN A 115 1.24 10.44 13.40
N LEU A 116 1.82 9.33 12.94
CA LEU A 116 1.35 8.58 11.77
C LEU A 116 0.31 7.54 12.14
N ALA A 117 -0.68 7.30 11.28
CA ALA A 117 -1.72 6.30 11.52
C ALA A 117 -1.17 4.87 11.59
N ALA A 118 -0.20 4.56 10.74
CA ALA A 118 0.61 3.35 10.81
C ALA A 118 1.94 3.56 10.07
N VAL A 119 2.95 2.78 10.44
CA VAL A 119 4.21 2.70 9.67
C VAL A 119 4.53 1.24 9.40
N ASN A 120 4.82 0.93 8.16
CA ASN A 120 5.23 -0.40 7.73
C ASN A 120 6.74 -0.58 7.90
N LEU A 121 7.17 -1.56 8.66
CA LEU A 121 8.54 -2.05 8.61
C LEU A 121 8.70 -2.86 7.33
N ARG A 122 9.41 -2.30 6.34
CA ARG A 122 9.62 -2.94 5.05
C ARG A 122 10.92 -3.73 5.05
N LEU A 123 10.83 -5.01 4.68
CA LEU A 123 11.98 -5.85 4.44
C LEU A 123 12.42 -5.79 2.96
N PRO A 124 13.72 -6.01 2.67
CA PRO A 124 14.24 -6.02 1.29
C PRO A 124 13.58 -7.08 0.41
N SER A 125 13.37 -8.27 0.97
CA SER A 125 12.70 -9.39 0.28
C SER A 125 11.99 -10.31 1.28
N PRO A 126 10.85 -10.95 0.87
CA PRO A 126 10.15 -11.91 1.72
C PRO A 126 11.04 -13.12 2.05
N GLY A 127 10.92 -13.60 3.28
CA GLY A 127 11.56 -14.88 3.70
C GLY A 127 13.07 -14.83 3.90
N ARG A 128 13.73 -13.73 3.58
CA ARG A 128 15.12 -13.57 3.96
C ARG A 128 15.19 -13.38 5.46
N VAL A 129 15.95 -14.23 6.15
CA VAL A 129 16.22 -14.05 7.58
C VAL A 129 17.07 -12.79 7.72
N GLU A 130 16.44 -11.71 8.11
CA GLU A 130 17.13 -10.49 8.48
C GLU A 130 17.52 -10.62 9.95
N ALA A 131 18.82 -10.76 10.23
CA ALA A 131 19.36 -10.84 11.60
C ALA A 131 18.97 -9.61 12.47
N ARG A 132 18.43 -8.56 11.85
CA ARG A 132 18.03 -7.30 12.49
C ARG A 132 16.52 -7.14 12.63
N PHE A 133 15.71 -8.11 12.16
CA PHE A 133 14.25 -7.97 12.13
C PHE A 133 13.66 -7.72 13.52
N ASP A 134 14.11 -8.47 14.52
CA ASP A 134 13.61 -8.34 15.90
C ASP A 134 13.99 -6.97 16.51
N ASP A 135 15.21 -6.48 16.26
CA ASP A 135 15.65 -5.17 16.72
C ASP A 135 14.90 -4.03 16.02
N GLN A 136 14.66 -4.16 14.71
CA GLN A 136 13.85 -3.23 13.94
C GLN A 136 12.40 -3.21 14.42
N LEU A 137 11.80 -4.39 14.64
CA LEU A 137 10.43 -4.50 15.17
C LEU A 137 10.32 -3.90 16.56
N ALA A 138 11.31 -4.15 17.43
CA ALA A 138 11.36 -3.54 18.76
C ALA A 138 11.45 -2.01 18.70
N ALA A 139 12.16 -1.44 17.70
CA ALA A 139 12.18 0.01 17.49
C ALA A 139 10.80 0.56 17.06
N MET A 140 10.07 -0.17 16.21
CA MET A 140 8.69 0.17 15.81
C MET A 140 7.74 0.14 17.01
N VAL A 141 7.85 -0.89 17.86
CA VAL A 141 7.02 -1.01 19.07
C VAL A 141 7.27 0.16 20.02
N ARG A 142 8.55 0.51 20.29
CA ARG A 142 8.89 1.69 21.10
C ARG A 142 8.33 2.97 20.50
N ALA A 143 8.43 3.17 19.19
CA ALA A 143 7.87 4.35 18.52
C ALA A 143 6.34 4.44 18.71
N ARG A 144 5.63 3.31 18.74
CA ARG A 144 4.20 3.26 19.04
C ARG A 144 3.92 3.62 20.51
N GLU A 145 4.67 3.07 21.44
CA GLU A 145 4.54 3.35 22.87
C GLU A 145 4.80 4.83 23.20
N GLU A 146 5.71 5.46 22.47
CA GLU A 146 6.00 6.90 22.55
C GLU A 146 4.97 7.78 21.82
N GLY A 147 4.02 7.18 21.10
CA GLY A 147 2.95 7.90 20.41
C GLY A 147 3.34 8.49 19.06
N LEU A 148 4.51 8.16 18.50
CA LEU A 148 4.95 8.64 17.18
C LEU A 148 4.20 7.97 16.03
N ILE A 149 3.78 6.72 16.23
CA ILE A 149 2.95 5.96 15.30
C ILE A 149 1.79 5.33 16.08
N ALA A 150 0.61 5.27 15.47
CA ALA A 150 -0.54 4.65 16.13
C ALA A 150 -0.60 3.13 15.88
N GLY A 151 -0.04 2.66 14.77
CA GLY A 151 -0.01 1.24 14.41
C GLY A 151 1.34 0.79 13.85
N VAL A 152 1.75 -0.43 14.20
CA VAL A 152 2.90 -1.13 13.61
C VAL A 152 2.39 -1.95 12.43
N GLY A 153 2.92 -1.70 11.24
CA GLY A 153 2.67 -2.49 10.04
C GLY A 153 3.93 -3.24 9.61
N LEU A 154 3.76 -4.23 8.76
CA LEU A 154 4.83 -5.00 8.14
C LEU A 154 4.73 -4.91 6.62
N SER A 155 5.85 -4.98 5.92
CA SER A 155 5.84 -5.01 4.45
C SER A 155 6.92 -5.95 3.92
N ASN A 156 6.53 -6.73 2.90
CA ASN A 156 7.42 -7.67 2.24
C ASN A 156 7.91 -8.79 3.18
N VAL A 157 6.99 -9.32 3.99
CA VAL A 157 7.27 -10.36 5.00
C VAL A 157 6.80 -11.74 4.55
N SER A 158 7.46 -12.78 5.05
CA SER A 158 6.99 -14.16 4.94
C SER A 158 5.90 -14.46 5.97
N LEU A 159 5.22 -15.61 5.81
CA LEU A 159 4.24 -16.09 6.79
C LEU A 159 4.87 -16.30 8.18
N GLU A 160 6.10 -16.83 8.25
CA GLU A 160 6.81 -17.04 9.49
C GLU A 160 7.14 -15.72 10.20
N GLN A 161 7.67 -14.74 9.46
CA GLN A 161 7.95 -13.41 9.98
C GLN A 161 6.69 -12.71 10.50
N LEU A 162 5.57 -12.83 9.76
CA LEU A 162 4.28 -12.30 10.24
C LEU A 162 3.83 -12.96 11.55
N ARG A 163 3.90 -14.29 11.64
CA ARG A 163 3.48 -15.02 12.84
C ARG A 163 4.32 -14.64 14.04
N ASN A 164 5.64 -14.66 13.90
CA ASN A 164 6.57 -14.29 14.97
C ASN A 164 6.32 -12.86 15.48
N ALA A 165 6.16 -11.90 14.55
CA ALA A 165 5.85 -10.52 14.94
C ALA A 165 4.49 -10.40 15.64
N ALA A 166 3.44 -11.02 15.08
CA ALA A 166 2.08 -10.91 15.57
C ALA A 166 1.81 -11.71 16.88
N ASP A 167 2.70 -12.62 17.24
CA ASP A 167 2.67 -13.29 18.55
C ASP A 167 3.30 -12.40 19.65
N GLY A 168 4.18 -11.47 19.26
CA GLY A 168 4.86 -10.55 20.18
C GLY A 168 4.22 -9.15 20.28
N THR A 169 3.50 -8.70 19.26
CA THR A 169 2.88 -7.36 19.25
C THR A 169 1.67 -7.29 18.32
N GLU A 170 0.80 -6.31 18.54
CA GLU A 170 -0.31 -6.03 17.63
C GLU A 170 0.21 -5.47 16.30
N ILE A 171 -0.22 -6.07 15.18
CA ILE A 171 0.09 -5.66 13.81
C ILE A 171 -1.14 -5.03 13.18
N ALA A 172 -1.03 -3.77 12.78
CA ALA A 172 -2.12 -3.00 12.16
C ALA A 172 -2.41 -3.45 10.72
N CYS A 173 -1.36 -3.70 9.94
CA CYS A 173 -1.48 -4.13 8.54
C CYS A 173 -0.25 -4.88 8.06
N VAL A 174 -0.45 -5.65 6.98
CA VAL A 174 0.63 -6.28 6.21
C VAL A 174 0.53 -5.83 4.76
N GLN A 175 1.62 -5.30 4.21
CA GLN A 175 1.69 -4.82 2.85
C GLN A 175 2.68 -5.68 2.04
N ASN A 176 2.17 -6.62 1.24
CA ASN A 176 2.96 -7.51 0.39
C ASN A 176 2.59 -7.38 -1.09
N LEU A 177 3.49 -7.80 -1.98
CA LEU A 177 3.17 -7.95 -3.40
C LEU A 177 2.04 -8.95 -3.56
N PHE A 178 0.95 -8.53 -4.20
CA PHE A 178 -0.16 -9.41 -4.50
C PHE A 178 -1.06 -8.80 -5.58
N HIS A 179 -1.31 -9.57 -6.62
CA HIS A 179 -2.22 -9.21 -7.71
C HIS A 179 -2.65 -10.47 -8.49
N LEU A 180 -3.53 -10.33 -9.47
CA LEU A 180 -4.09 -11.45 -10.25
C LEU A 180 -3.02 -12.43 -10.80
N ALA A 181 -1.86 -11.91 -11.23
CA ALA A 181 -0.79 -12.71 -11.83
C ALA A 181 0.36 -13.06 -10.84
N ASP A 182 0.24 -12.70 -9.57
CA ASP A 182 1.21 -13.05 -8.52
C ASP A 182 0.46 -13.21 -7.20
N ARG A 183 0.37 -14.43 -6.71
CA ARG A 183 -0.39 -14.82 -5.52
C ARG A 183 0.46 -15.49 -4.45
N ASP A 184 1.78 -15.33 -4.51
CA ASP A 184 2.73 -15.99 -3.58
C ASP A 184 2.45 -15.60 -2.12
N SER A 185 1.90 -14.41 -1.88
CA SER A 185 1.49 -13.97 -0.54
C SER A 185 0.13 -14.50 -0.07
N THR A 186 -0.51 -15.46 -0.78
CA THR A 186 -1.78 -16.07 -0.32
C THR A 186 -1.73 -16.60 1.11
N PRO A 187 -0.68 -17.31 1.57
CA PRO A 187 -0.60 -17.77 2.95
C PRO A 187 -0.56 -16.62 3.97
N VAL A 188 0.06 -15.49 3.59
CA VAL A 188 0.11 -14.28 4.43
C VAL A 188 -1.25 -13.61 4.49
N LEU A 189 -1.97 -13.49 3.37
CA LEU A 189 -3.35 -12.99 3.34
C LEU A 189 -4.27 -13.83 4.24
N GLN A 190 -4.20 -15.16 4.15
CA GLN A 190 -5.00 -16.06 4.97
C GLN A 190 -4.72 -15.89 6.47
N GLU A 191 -3.46 -15.74 6.84
CA GLU A 191 -3.08 -15.46 8.23
C GLU A 191 -3.60 -14.09 8.70
N CYS A 192 -3.55 -13.07 7.83
CA CYS A 192 -4.14 -11.76 8.12
C CYS A 192 -5.66 -11.85 8.34
N VAL A 193 -6.38 -12.63 7.53
CA VAL A 193 -7.83 -12.90 7.72
C VAL A 193 -8.06 -13.54 9.09
N ARG A 194 -7.30 -14.60 9.43
CA ARG A 194 -7.44 -15.32 10.70
C ARG A 194 -7.23 -14.43 11.92
N ARG A 195 -6.31 -13.46 11.83
CA ARG A 195 -5.96 -12.55 12.93
C ARG A 195 -6.72 -11.23 12.92
N GLY A 196 -7.53 -10.95 11.89
CA GLY A 196 -8.20 -9.66 11.75
C GLY A 196 -7.26 -8.49 11.39
N ILE A 197 -6.10 -8.79 10.81
CA ILE A 197 -5.10 -7.81 10.36
C ILE A 197 -5.45 -7.33 8.95
N ALA A 198 -5.32 -6.03 8.68
CA ALA A 198 -5.49 -5.50 7.32
C ALA A 198 -4.41 -6.05 6.38
N PHE A 199 -4.81 -6.51 5.20
CA PHE A 199 -3.89 -6.90 4.13
C PHE A 199 -3.92 -5.86 3.01
N VAL A 200 -2.77 -5.30 2.68
CA VAL A 200 -2.62 -4.20 1.73
C VAL A 200 -1.77 -4.68 0.54
N PRO A 201 -2.39 -5.17 -0.55
CA PRO A 201 -1.64 -5.59 -1.72
C PRO A 201 -0.95 -4.39 -2.36
N PHE A 202 0.39 -4.36 -2.40
CA PHE A 202 1.08 -3.37 -3.20
C PHE A 202 1.21 -3.82 -4.66
N CYS A 203 1.27 -2.86 -5.59
CA CYS A 203 1.18 -3.09 -7.04
C CYS A 203 -0.06 -3.90 -7.44
N PRO A 204 -1.26 -3.52 -6.99
CA PRO A 204 -2.49 -4.31 -7.19
C PRO A 204 -2.84 -4.52 -8.66
N LEU A 205 -2.39 -3.62 -9.54
CA LEU A 205 -2.59 -3.70 -10.99
C LEU A 205 -1.44 -4.42 -11.72
N GLY A 206 -0.53 -5.04 -10.97
CA GLY A 206 0.65 -5.72 -11.51
C GLY A 206 1.85 -4.78 -11.70
N LEU A 207 3.02 -5.40 -11.78
CA LEU A 207 4.27 -4.72 -12.15
C LEU A 207 4.52 -4.95 -13.64
N PRO A 208 4.90 -3.91 -14.41
CA PRO A 208 5.36 -4.11 -15.77
C PRO A 208 6.58 -5.06 -15.79
N ARG A 209 6.50 -6.12 -16.58
CA ARG A 209 7.63 -6.99 -16.90
C ARG A 209 8.02 -6.76 -18.36
N GLY A 210 9.01 -5.90 -18.59
CA GLY A 210 9.32 -5.40 -19.93
C GLY A 210 8.18 -4.51 -20.48
N PRO A 211 7.77 -4.68 -21.73
CA PRO A 211 6.72 -3.86 -22.35
C PRO A 211 5.29 -4.25 -21.93
N ALA A 212 5.11 -5.38 -21.24
CA ALA A 212 3.79 -5.91 -20.89
C ALA A 212 3.53 -5.87 -19.39
N ASN A 213 2.31 -5.50 -19.03
CA ASN A 213 1.79 -5.66 -17.67
C ASN A 213 1.00 -6.99 -17.60
N PRO A 214 1.43 -7.98 -16.80
CA PRO A 214 0.84 -9.33 -16.83
C PRO A 214 -0.63 -9.36 -16.37
N VAL A 215 -1.11 -8.35 -15.67
CA VAL A 215 -2.51 -8.22 -15.26
C VAL A 215 -3.32 -7.51 -16.33
N LEU A 216 -2.91 -6.30 -16.71
CA LEU A 216 -3.71 -5.43 -17.59
C LEU A 216 -3.71 -5.88 -19.06
N THR A 217 -2.70 -6.65 -19.48
CA THR A 217 -2.63 -7.22 -20.82
C THR A 217 -3.10 -8.67 -20.90
N SER A 218 -3.59 -9.25 -19.79
CA SER A 218 -4.17 -10.58 -19.77
C SER A 218 -5.43 -10.66 -20.64
N PRO A 219 -5.49 -11.57 -21.63
CA PRO A 219 -6.70 -11.73 -22.47
C PRO A 219 -7.95 -12.02 -21.62
N VAL A 220 -7.83 -12.78 -20.55
CA VAL A 220 -8.94 -13.08 -19.62
C VAL A 220 -9.46 -11.80 -18.96
N VAL A 221 -8.57 -10.96 -18.43
CA VAL A 221 -8.95 -9.70 -17.78
C VAL A 221 -9.60 -8.75 -18.78
N ILE A 222 -9.05 -8.64 -20.00
CA ILE A 222 -9.59 -7.79 -21.07
C ILE A 222 -10.99 -8.26 -21.50
N GLN A 223 -11.17 -9.57 -21.73
CA GLN A 223 -12.46 -10.14 -22.14
C GLN A 223 -13.51 -9.99 -21.04
N THR A 224 -13.13 -10.25 -19.77
CA THR A 224 -14.02 -10.05 -18.62
C THR A 224 -14.44 -8.58 -18.52
N ALA A 225 -13.51 -7.64 -18.66
CA ALA A 225 -13.80 -6.22 -18.63
C ALA A 225 -14.77 -5.81 -19.74
N ALA A 226 -14.51 -6.24 -20.98
CA ALA A 226 -15.40 -5.97 -22.12
C ALA A 226 -16.80 -6.53 -21.92
N ARG A 227 -16.94 -7.77 -21.40
CA ARG A 227 -18.22 -8.41 -21.14
C ARG A 227 -19.03 -7.66 -20.07
N LEU A 228 -18.36 -7.15 -19.05
CA LEU A 228 -19.00 -6.45 -17.93
C LEU A 228 -19.19 -4.94 -18.20
N GLY A 229 -18.67 -4.41 -19.32
CA GLY A 229 -18.74 -2.97 -19.64
C GLY A 229 -17.91 -2.09 -18.72
N VAL A 230 -16.79 -2.62 -18.21
CA VAL A 230 -15.86 -1.93 -17.30
C VAL A 230 -14.42 -1.99 -17.84
N THR A 231 -13.46 -1.44 -17.11
CA THR A 231 -12.06 -1.44 -17.55
C THR A 231 -11.26 -2.59 -16.89
N PRO A 232 -10.14 -3.03 -17.50
CA PRO A 232 -9.24 -4.02 -16.92
C PRO A 232 -8.73 -3.67 -15.51
N PRO A 233 -8.33 -2.41 -15.20
CA PRO A 233 -8.01 -2.01 -13.83
C PRO A 233 -9.16 -2.24 -12.84
N GLN A 234 -10.38 -1.89 -13.22
CA GLN A 234 -11.55 -2.08 -12.36
C GLN A 234 -11.81 -3.55 -12.06
N VAL A 235 -11.67 -4.44 -13.04
CA VAL A 235 -11.77 -5.90 -12.83
C VAL A 235 -10.72 -6.38 -11.84
N ALA A 236 -9.46 -5.98 -12.03
CA ALA A 236 -8.35 -6.41 -11.17
C ALA A 236 -8.49 -5.92 -9.72
N LEU A 237 -8.88 -4.65 -9.52
CA LEU A 237 -9.08 -4.07 -8.19
C LEU A 237 -10.28 -4.70 -7.49
N GLN A 238 -11.40 -4.88 -8.20
CA GLN A 238 -12.58 -5.50 -7.60
C GLN A 238 -12.34 -6.97 -7.24
N TRP A 239 -11.58 -7.71 -8.06
CA TRP A 239 -11.20 -9.08 -7.72
C TRP A 239 -10.44 -9.13 -6.38
N LEU A 240 -9.49 -8.22 -6.15
CA LEU A 240 -8.77 -8.13 -4.89
C LEU A 240 -9.71 -7.83 -3.71
N LEU A 241 -10.66 -6.91 -3.87
CA LEU A 241 -11.63 -6.56 -2.82
C LEU A 241 -12.55 -7.75 -2.48
N GLN A 242 -12.81 -8.63 -3.42
CA GLN A 242 -13.67 -9.81 -3.20
C GLN A 242 -12.95 -10.97 -2.51
N LEU A 243 -11.61 -10.98 -2.46
CA LEU A 243 -10.86 -12.05 -1.81
C LEU A 243 -11.15 -12.17 -0.32
N ALA A 244 -11.20 -11.02 0.38
CA ALA A 244 -11.46 -11.00 1.81
C ALA A 244 -11.86 -9.59 2.30
N PRO A 245 -12.62 -9.48 3.40
CA PRO A 245 -13.08 -8.19 3.92
C PRO A 245 -11.95 -7.29 4.46
N ASN A 246 -10.79 -7.87 4.80
CA ASN A 246 -9.62 -7.20 5.35
C ASN A 246 -8.64 -6.67 4.28
N VAL A 247 -8.95 -6.82 2.99
CA VAL A 247 -8.12 -6.26 1.91
C VAL A 247 -8.38 -4.76 1.81
N LEU A 248 -7.30 -3.96 1.91
CA LEU A 248 -7.29 -2.52 1.68
C LEU A 248 -6.48 -2.21 0.43
N LEU A 249 -7.03 -1.49 -0.51
CA LEU A 249 -6.36 -1.14 -1.76
C LEU A 249 -5.71 0.23 -1.68
N ILE A 250 -4.55 0.36 -2.32
CA ILE A 250 -3.80 1.61 -2.45
C ILE A 250 -3.33 1.79 -3.91
N PRO A 251 -4.23 1.75 -4.91
CA PRO A 251 -3.82 1.98 -6.29
C PRO A 251 -3.30 3.42 -6.44
N GLY A 252 -2.09 3.56 -6.98
CA GLY A 252 -1.45 4.86 -7.21
C GLY A 252 -1.66 5.35 -8.64
N THR A 253 -1.85 6.66 -8.79
CA THR A 253 -1.93 7.33 -10.08
C THR A 253 -1.58 8.81 -9.96
N GLY A 254 -1.05 9.41 -11.03
CA GLY A 254 -0.92 10.85 -11.19
C GLY A 254 -2.06 11.49 -12.00
N SER A 255 -3.09 10.72 -12.37
CA SER A 255 -4.20 11.15 -13.23
C SER A 255 -5.53 11.16 -12.45
N ALA A 256 -6.26 12.27 -12.48
CA ALA A 256 -7.60 12.37 -11.91
C ALA A 256 -8.59 11.39 -12.57
N GLY A 257 -8.48 11.17 -13.88
CA GLY A 257 -9.31 10.19 -14.59
C GLY A 257 -9.09 8.77 -14.08
N HIS A 258 -7.82 8.34 -13.93
CA HIS A 258 -7.52 7.02 -13.37
C HIS A 258 -7.88 6.91 -11.87
N LEU A 259 -7.85 8.02 -11.12
CA LEU A 259 -8.32 8.04 -9.74
C LEU A 259 -9.81 7.69 -9.64
N LEU A 260 -10.63 8.36 -10.46
CA LEU A 260 -12.07 8.07 -10.53
C LEU A 260 -12.33 6.63 -10.99
N GLU A 261 -11.60 6.16 -11.98
CA GLU A 261 -11.68 4.78 -12.48
C GLU A 261 -11.35 3.76 -11.37
N ASN A 262 -10.28 3.98 -10.62
CA ASN A 262 -9.87 3.12 -9.50
C ASN A 262 -10.93 3.07 -8.40
N LEU A 263 -11.53 4.22 -8.04
CA LEU A 263 -12.59 4.27 -7.02
C LEU A 263 -13.88 3.60 -7.49
N ALA A 264 -14.21 3.71 -8.77
CA ALA A 264 -15.38 3.05 -9.34
C ALA A 264 -15.27 1.51 -9.33
N ALA A 265 -14.08 0.95 -9.13
CA ALA A 265 -13.88 -0.50 -9.03
C ALA A 265 -14.73 -1.14 -7.93
N GLU A 266 -14.98 -0.46 -6.80
CA GLU A 266 -15.81 -0.98 -5.70
C GLU A 266 -17.26 -1.29 -6.11
N HIS A 267 -17.73 -0.71 -7.22
CA HIS A 267 -19.10 -0.87 -7.73
C HIS A 267 -19.22 -1.93 -8.83
N VAL A 268 -18.10 -2.53 -9.24
CA VAL A 268 -18.10 -3.57 -10.26
C VAL A 268 -18.67 -4.87 -9.67
N ALA A 269 -19.67 -5.44 -10.32
CA ALA A 269 -20.20 -6.75 -9.95
C ALA A 269 -19.48 -7.85 -10.77
N LEU A 270 -18.50 -8.52 -10.16
CA LEU A 270 -17.93 -9.74 -10.76
C LEU A 270 -18.87 -10.92 -10.50
N ASP A 271 -19.42 -11.47 -11.56
CA ASP A 271 -20.24 -12.67 -11.48
C ASP A 271 -19.41 -13.96 -11.30
N ASP A 272 -20.06 -15.08 -11.02
CA ASP A 272 -19.39 -16.36 -10.80
C ASP A 272 -18.56 -16.82 -12.01
N GLN A 273 -18.95 -16.44 -13.22
CA GLN A 273 -18.20 -16.73 -14.43
C GLN A 273 -16.88 -15.94 -14.42
N ALA A 274 -16.93 -14.63 -14.17
CA ALA A 274 -15.74 -13.78 -14.06
C ALA A 274 -14.78 -14.31 -13.00
N LEU A 275 -15.29 -14.67 -11.81
CA LEU A 275 -14.46 -15.20 -10.73
C LEU A 275 -13.75 -16.50 -11.11
N ARG A 276 -14.43 -17.43 -11.79
CA ARG A 276 -13.83 -18.68 -12.29
C ARG A 276 -12.75 -18.42 -13.34
N GLU A 277 -13.04 -17.54 -14.31
CA GLU A 277 -12.09 -17.18 -15.38
C GLU A 277 -10.84 -16.51 -14.80
N LEU A 278 -11.01 -15.54 -13.90
CA LEU A 278 -9.93 -14.81 -13.25
C LEU A 278 -9.09 -15.70 -12.29
N ALA A 279 -9.68 -16.79 -11.78
CA ALA A 279 -8.94 -17.77 -10.97
C ALA A 279 -7.77 -18.41 -11.73
N GLY A 280 -7.87 -18.55 -13.05
CA GLY A 280 -6.82 -19.11 -13.90
C GLY A 280 -5.71 -18.14 -14.31
N VAL A 281 -5.82 -16.85 -14.00
CA VAL A 281 -4.78 -15.86 -14.34
C VAL A 281 -3.58 -16.04 -13.40
N GLY A 282 -2.39 -16.25 -13.97
CA GLY A 282 -1.15 -16.42 -13.19
C GLY A 282 -0.93 -17.81 -12.59
N ALA A 283 -1.81 -18.78 -12.91
CA ALA A 283 -1.66 -20.20 -12.52
C ALA A 283 -0.68 -20.95 -13.43
#